data_6d41b63d59de4bf59f87ddf5a05c524d
#
_entry.id   6d41b63d59de4bf59f87ddf5a05c524d
#
_cell.length_a   1.000
_cell.length_b   1.000
_cell.length_c   1.000
_cell.angle_alpha   90.00
_cell.angle_beta   90.00
_cell.angle_gamma   90.00
#
_symmetry.space_group_name_H-M   'P 1'
#
loop_
_entity.id
_entity.type
_entity.pdbx_description
1 polymer ?
#
loop_
_entity_poly.entity_id
_entity_poly.type
_entity_poly.pdbx_seq_one_letter_code
_entity_poly.pdbx_strand_id
1 'polypeptide(L)'
;MSSFLQQLVLGLLLGGLYGLAAAGLSLVFGVLKVLNVAHGQLIMLGGYGAFWLFALRGLDPFASLAVVIPAALVAGVILYWALFGWVVRAPEETRVKNSLLVGFGLTLALEAAAVRLFTADERSITTGYAGAVLSVGGLAVPVVRLASLALALLLIGGLHLALARWRWGRAIRATAEDWEAALLTGIDVRRAYLLAFALGTALAGAAGTLVSVGYSISPSIGLEWTLKALIVVVLAGLGSMLGTFVGGLVLGLAEAVSACVLGGPYREVVGLVIFFVVLVVRPRGLFAR
;
A
#
# COMPACT_ATOMS: atom_id res chain seq x y z
N MET A 1 16.81 27.32 6.93
CA MET A 1 16.76 26.11 7.78
C MET A 1 15.33 25.65 8.08
N SER A 2 14.42 26.56 8.39
CA SER A 2 13.01 26.20 8.64
C SER A 2 12.31 25.51 7.45
N SER A 3 12.55 25.97 6.21
CA SER A 3 11.97 25.37 5.01
C SER A 3 12.45 23.94 4.72
N PHE A 4 13.73 23.64 4.98
CA PHE A 4 14.27 22.28 4.81
C PHE A 4 13.68 21.30 5.83
N LEU A 5 13.63 21.70 7.11
CA LEU A 5 12.99 20.89 8.16
C LEU A 5 11.49 20.66 7.87
N GLN A 6 10.81 21.68 7.37
CA GLN A 6 9.43 21.59 6.95
C GLN A 6 9.23 20.51 5.87
N GLN A 7 10.07 20.49 4.83
CA GLN A 7 10.02 19.49 3.77
C GLN A 7 10.32 18.08 4.29
N LEU A 8 11.28 17.92 5.21
CA LEU A 8 11.57 16.62 5.82
C LEU A 8 10.37 16.07 6.61
N VAL A 9 9.70 16.93 7.39
CA VAL A 9 8.47 16.53 8.11
C VAL A 9 7.39 16.10 7.13
N LEU A 10 7.14 16.88 6.06
CA LEU A 10 6.15 16.53 5.05
C LEU A 10 6.52 15.24 4.30
N GLY A 11 7.80 15.01 4.03
CA GLY A 11 8.30 13.77 3.45
C GLY A 11 8.11 12.57 4.35
N LEU A 12 8.33 12.72 5.66
CA LEU A 12 8.07 11.65 6.64
C LEU A 12 6.58 11.28 6.69
N LEU A 13 5.69 12.28 6.70
CA LEU A 13 4.24 12.08 6.72
C LEU A 13 3.76 11.34 5.47
N LEU A 14 4.29 11.70 4.30
CA LEU A 14 4.00 11.01 3.05
C LEU A 14 4.62 9.61 3.01
N GLY A 15 5.83 9.46 3.52
CA GLY A 15 6.51 8.17 3.62
C GLY A 15 5.73 7.15 4.44
N GLY A 16 4.96 7.58 5.44
CA GLY A 16 4.04 6.74 6.18
C GLY A 16 2.92 6.17 5.31
N LEU A 17 2.38 6.95 4.37
CA LEU A 17 1.39 6.48 3.40
C LEU A 17 2.01 5.51 2.39
N TYR A 18 3.24 5.78 1.92
CA TYR A 18 3.98 4.84 1.08
C TYR A 18 4.21 3.51 1.80
N GLY A 19 4.58 3.57 3.07
CA GLY A 19 4.77 2.38 3.91
C GLY A 19 3.48 1.57 4.07
N LEU A 20 2.34 2.23 4.28
CA LEU A 20 1.04 1.55 4.39
C LEU A 20 0.63 0.92 3.04
N ALA A 21 0.74 1.67 1.95
CA ALA A 21 0.45 1.18 0.61
C ALA A 21 1.29 -0.05 0.27
N ALA A 22 2.58 0.01 0.57
CA ALA A 22 3.51 -1.07 0.30
C ALA A 22 3.35 -2.29 1.24
N ALA A 23 2.88 -2.08 2.48
CA ALA A 23 2.70 -3.17 3.45
C ALA A 23 1.72 -4.23 2.97
N GLY A 24 0.63 -3.83 2.29
CA GLY A 24 -0.31 -4.76 1.68
C GLY A 24 0.33 -5.61 0.59
N LEU A 25 1.11 -4.99 -0.30
CA LEU A 25 1.84 -5.68 -1.37
C LEU A 25 2.92 -6.62 -0.79
N SER A 26 3.66 -6.17 0.23
CA SER A 26 4.68 -6.95 0.93
C SER A 26 4.08 -8.20 1.60
N LEU A 27 2.91 -8.08 2.22
CA LEU A 27 2.20 -9.22 2.82
C LEU A 27 1.82 -10.25 1.76
N VAL A 28 1.21 -9.82 0.65
CA VAL A 28 0.79 -10.71 -0.44
C VAL A 28 2.01 -11.41 -1.04
N PHE A 29 3.06 -10.67 -1.39
CA PHE A 29 4.26 -11.27 -1.97
C PHE A 29 4.98 -12.20 -0.99
N GLY A 30 5.11 -11.79 0.27
CA GLY A 30 5.81 -12.57 1.29
C GLY A 30 5.19 -13.96 1.50
N VAL A 31 3.86 -14.05 1.38
CA VAL A 31 3.13 -15.30 1.67
C VAL A 31 2.87 -16.12 0.39
N LEU A 32 2.38 -15.49 -0.67
CA LEU A 32 1.93 -16.19 -1.88
C LEU A 32 3.03 -16.32 -2.94
N LYS A 33 4.11 -15.55 -2.84
CA LYS A 33 5.14 -15.39 -3.88
C LYS A 33 4.55 -14.96 -5.23
N VAL A 34 3.52 -14.10 -5.20
CA VAL A 34 2.89 -13.49 -6.37
C VAL A 34 3.04 -11.98 -6.33
N LEU A 35 3.30 -11.36 -7.46
CA LEU A 35 3.40 -9.92 -7.59
C LEU A 35 2.08 -9.37 -8.15
N ASN A 36 1.30 -8.71 -7.30
CA ASN A 36 0.05 -8.11 -7.72
C ASN A 36 0.25 -6.69 -8.26
N VAL A 37 0.42 -6.55 -9.58
CA VAL A 37 0.57 -5.23 -10.23
C VAL A 37 -0.70 -4.38 -10.11
N ALA A 38 -1.88 -5.00 -9.96
CA ALA A 38 -3.12 -4.27 -9.74
C ALA A 38 -3.28 -3.72 -8.32
N HIS A 39 -2.26 -3.83 -7.47
CA HIS A 39 -2.33 -3.37 -6.07
C HIS A 39 -2.69 -1.88 -5.95
N GLY A 40 -2.12 -1.02 -6.79
CA GLY A 40 -2.44 0.40 -6.81
C GLY A 40 -3.85 0.69 -7.31
N GLN A 41 -4.43 -0.16 -8.17
CA GLN A 41 -5.84 -0.03 -8.55
C GLN A 41 -6.77 -0.32 -7.37
N LEU A 42 -6.36 -1.19 -6.45
CA LEU A 42 -7.09 -1.42 -5.19
C LEU A 42 -6.97 -0.22 -4.25
N ILE A 43 -5.82 0.47 -4.26
CA ILE A 43 -5.62 1.76 -3.57
C ILE A 43 -6.56 2.82 -4.19
N MET A 44 -6.58 2.96 -5.50
CA MET A 44 -7.49 3.84 -6.22
C MET A 44 -8.95 3.58 -5.85
N LEU A 45 -9.39 2.33 -5.86
CA LEU A 45 -10.77 1.95 -5.48
C LEU A 45 -11.08 2.30 -4.02
N GLY A 46 -10.11 2.15 -3.11
CA GLY A 46 -10.26 2.58 -1.71
C GLY A 46 -10.48 4.10 -1.59
N GLY A 47 -9.72 4.88 -2.37
CA GLY A 47 -9.89 6.33 -2.45
C GLY A 47 -11.25 6.74 -3.00
N TYR A 48 -11.69 6.13 -4.11
CA TYR A 48 -13.04 6.36 -4.65
C TYR A 48 -14.13 5.94 -3.67
N GLY A 49 -13.94 4.82 -2.94
CA GLY A 49 -14.88 4.41 -1.89
C GLY A 49 -15.05 5.48 -0.82
N ALA A 50 -13.96 6.05 -0.32
CA ALA A 50 -14.01 7.15 0.64
C ALA A 50 -14.64 8.41 0.06
N PHE A 51 -14.28 8.78 -1.17
CA PHE A 51 -14.83 9.94 -1.87
C PHE A 51 -16.35 9.83 -2.01
N TRP A 52 -16.87 8.70 -2.48
CA TRP A 52 -18.32 8.54 -2.68
C TRP A 52 -19.09 8.42 -1.37
N LEU A 53 -18.53 7.83 -0.33
CA LEU A 53 -19.12 7.84 1.02
C LEU A 53 -19.22 9.27 1.57
N PHE A 54 -18.20 10.09 1.35
CA PHE A 54 -18.22 11.50 1.71
C PHE A 54 -19.22 12.28 0.87
N ALA A 55 -19.17 12.18 -0.46
CA ALA A 55 -20.00 12.95 -1.38
C ALA A 55 -21.51 12.63 -1.27
N LEU A 56 -21.86 11.34 -1.08
CA LEU A 56 -23.26 10.88 -1.07
C LEU A 56 -23.88 10.84 0.34
N ARG A 57 -23.07 10.59 1.38
CA ARG A 57 -23.54 10.36 2.75
C ARG A 57 -23.01 11.38 3.74
N GLY A 58 -22.11 12.28 3.33
CA GLY A 58 -21.43 13.20 4.25
C GLY A 58 -20.56 12.48 5.28
N LEU A 59 -20.21 11.19 5.06
CA LEU A 59 -19.42 10.43 6.00
C LEU A 59 -17.98 10.94 5.99
N ASP A 60 -17.45 11.24 7.17
CA ASP A 60 -16.05 11.66 7.30
C ASP A 60 -15.09 10.63 6.68
N PRO A 61 -14.08 11.07 5.90
CA PRO A 61 -13.16 10.15 5.21
C PRO A 61 -12.42 9.21 6.14
N PHE A 62 -12.03 9.64 7.34
CA PHE A 62 -11.39 8.74 8.30
C PHE A 62 -12.39 7.72 8.87
N ALA A 63 -13.65 8.13 9.09
CA ALA A 63 -14.71 7.21 9.48
C ALA A 63 -15.07 6.23 8.36
N SER A 64 -14.89 6.61 7.09
CA SER A 64 -15.14 5.73 5.94
C SER A 64 -14.23 4.48 5.92
N LEU A 65 -13.09 4.50 6.62
CA LEU A 65 -12.24 3.31 6.83
C LEU A 65 -13.03 2.12 7.39
N ALA A 66 -14.00 2.37 8.28
CA ALA A 66 -14.85 1.32 8.85
C ALA A 66 -15.70 0.59 7.79
N VAL A 67 -15.96 1.22 6.66
CA VAL A 67 -16.70 0.64 5.52
C VAL A 67 -15.75 0.14 4.44
N VAL A 68 -14.73 0.94 4.10
CA VAL A 68 -13.81 0.62 3.01
C VAL A 68 -12.94 -0.59 3.33
N ILE A 69 -12.44 -0.73 4.57
CA ILE A 69 -11.61 -1.88 4.95
C ILE A 69 -12.36 -3.21 4.80
N PRO A 70 -13.57 -3.41 5.36
CA PRO A 70 -14.34 -4.63 5.13
C PRO A 70 -14.71 -4.84 3.65
N ALA A 71 -15.07 -3.78 2.93
CA ALA A 71 -15.39 -3.88 1.51
C ALA A 71 -14.18 -4.31 0.67
N ALA A 72 -13.01 -3.75 0.94
CA ALA A 72 -11.76 -4.13 0.29
C ALA A 72 -11.33 -5.56 0.67
N LEU A 73 -11.57 -5.99 1.91
CA LEU A 73 -11.33 -7.38 2.33
C LEU A 73 -12.20 -8.35 1.53
N VAL A 74 -13.50 -8.07 1.39
CA VAL A 74 -14.43 -8.88 0.57
C VAL A 74 -14.00 -8.87 -0.89
N ALA A 75 -13.63 -7.70 -1.45
CA ALA A 75 -13.09 -7.60 -2.81
C ALA A 75 -11.83 -8.47 -2.97
N GLY A 76 -10.93 -8.48 -1.98
CA GLY A 76 -9.75 -9.33 -1.96
C GLY A 76 -10.09 -10.83 -1.97
N VAL A 77 -11.10 -11.25 -1.21
CA VAL A 77 -11.62 -12.63 -1.25
C VAL A 77 -12.13 -12.97 -2.65
N ILE A 78 -12.94 -12.10 -3.25
CA ILE A 78 -13.49 -12.31 -4.60
C ILE A 78 -12.37 -12.40 -5.64
N LEU A 79 -11.42 -11.46 -5.64
CA LEU A 79 -10.30 -11.44 -6.58
C LEU A 79 -9.39 -12.67 -6.41
N TYR A 80 -9.17 -13.11 -5.17
CA TYR A 80 -8.42 -14.34 -4.93
C TYR A 80 -9.12 -15.54 -5.57
N TRP A 81 -10.40 -15.73 -5.32
CA TRP A 81 -11.16 -16.85 -5.89
C TRP A 81 -11.28 -16.78 -7.41
N ALA A 82 -11.52 -15.60 -7.96
CA ALA A 82 -11.71 -15.41 -9.39
C ALA A 82 -10.41 -15.57 -10.20
N LEU A 83 -9.27 -15.08 -9.68
CA LEU A 83 -8.05 -14.93 -10.45
C LEU A 83 -6.83 -15.57 -9.76
N PHE A 84 -6.43 -15.08 -8.61
CA PHE A 84 -5.15 -15.43 -7.98
C PHE A 84 -5.12 -16.84 -7.41
N GLY A 85 -6.28 -17.42 -7.07
CA GLY A 85 -6.38 -18.82 -6.64
C GLY A 85 -5.93 -19.82 -7.70
N TRP A 86 -5.99 -19.47 -8.99
CA TRP A 86 -5.44 -20.26 -10.08
C TRP A 86 -3.93 -20.06 -10.22
N VAL A 87 -3.48 -18.82 -10.06
CA VAL A 87 -2.06 -18.46 -10.17
C VAL A 87 -1.22 -19.19 -9.12
N VAL A 88 -1.69 -19.25 -7.86
CA VAL A 88 -0.95 -19.90 -6.77
C VAL A 88 -0.88 -21.44 -6.87
N ARG A 89 -1.69 -22.07 -7.75
CA ARG A 89 -1.62 -23.50 -8.02
C ARG A 89 -0.47 -23.85 -8.98
N ALA A 90 0.03 -22.87 -9.72
CA ALA A 90 1.16 -23.05 -10.60
C ALA A 90 2.47 -23.30 -9.80
N PRO A 91 3.47 -23.99 -10.39
CA PRO A 91 4.79 -24.10 -9.80
C PRO A 91 5.37 -22.73 -9.42
N GLU A 92 6.13 -22.67 -8.34
CA GLU A 92 6.63 -21.40 -7.79
C GLU A 92 7.42 -20.59 -8.82
N GLU A 93 8.22 -21.24 -9.66
CA GLU A 93 9.00 -20.62 -10.74
C GLU A 93 8.13 -19.84 -11.75
N THR A 94 6.89 -20.27 -11.97
CA THR A 94 5.96 -19.65 -12.93
C THR A 94 4.94 -18.71 -12.27
N ARG A 95 4.80 -18.76 -10.94
CA ARG A 95 3.83 -17.94 -10.19
C ARG A 95 4.03 -16.45 -10.43
N VAL A 96 5.26 -15.97 -10.34
CA VAL A 96 5.58 -14.54 -10.55
C VAL A 96 5.19 -14.11 -11.96
N LYS A 97 5.57 -14.90 -12.98
CA LYS A 97 5.24 -14.60 -14.39
C LYS A 97 3.73 -14.56 -14.62
N ASN A 98 3.01 -15.58 -14.14
CA ASN A 98 1.57 -15.67 -14.27
C ASN A 98 0.85 -14.55 -13.50
N SER A 99 1.35 -14.20 -12.30
CA SER A 99 0.78 -13.11 -11.50
C SER A 99 0.98 -11.74 -12.13
N LEU A 100 2.10 -11.51 -12.79
CA LEU A 100 2.35 -10.28 -13.56
C LEU A 100 1.34 -10.13 -14.69
N LEU A 101 1.11 -11.20 -15.46
CA LEU A 101 0.17 -11.17 -16.58
C LEU A 101 -1.28 -10.92 -16.10
N VAL A 102 -1.72 -11.69 -15.10
CA VAL A 102 -3.06 -11.53 -14.51
C VAL A 102 -3.20 -10.16 -13.84
N GLY A 103 -2.19 -9.73 -13.07
CA GLY A 103 -2.18 -8.42 -12.41
C GLY A 103 -2.23 -7.27 -13.41
N PHE A 104 -1.48 -7.35 -14.50
CA PHE A 104 -1.50 -6.32 -15.54
C PHE A 104 -2.86 -6.25 -16.25
N GLY A 105 -3.43 -7.40 -16.63
CA GLY A 105 -4.78 -7.46 -17.20
C GLY A 105 -5.83 -6.89 -16.25
N LEU A 106 -5.74 -7.21 -14.95
CA LEU A 106 -6.62 -6.66 -13.93
C LEU A 106 -6.44 -5.14 -13.76
N THR A 107 -5.19 -4.64 -13.84
CA THR A 107 -4.91 -3.19 -13.81
C THR A 107 -5.67 -2.46 -14.92
N LEU A 108 -5.53 -2.92 -16.15
CA LEU A 108 -6.21 -2.30 -17.30
C LEU A 108 -7.75 -2.39 -17.17
N ALA A 109 -8.25 -3.53 -16.72
CA ALA A 109 -9.69 -3.71 -16.54
C ALA A 109 -10.27 -2.79 -15.46
N LEU A 110 -9.60 -2.67 -14.31
CA LEU A 110 -10.04 -1.80 -13.22
C LEU A 110 -9.91 -0.32 -13.57
N GLU A 111 -8.85 0.07 -14.27
CA GLU A 111 -8.67 1.45 -14.73
C GLU A 111 -9.75 1.83 -15.76
N ALA A 112 -9.98 0.99 -16.77
CA ALA A 112 -11.04 1.21 -17.75
C ALA A 112 -12.43 1.26 -17.09
N ALA A 113 -12.70 0.37 -16.13
CA ALA A 113 -13.93 0.41 -15.35
C ALA A 113 -14.08 1.70 -14.54
N ALA A 114 -12.98 2.16 -13.90
CA ALA A 114 -12.98 3.42 -13.14
C ALA A 114 -13.26 4.63 -14.04
N VAL A 115 -12.61 4.72 -15.20
CA VAL A 115 -12.89 5.78 -16.20
C VAL A 115 -14.34 5.75 -16.64
N ARG A 116 -14.89 4.55 -16.87
CA ARG A 116 -16.30 4.40 -17.30
C ARG A 116 -17.31 4.80 -16.21
N LEU A 117 -17.02 4.47 -14.95
CA LEU A 117 -17.93 4.68 -13.82
C LEU A 117 -17.78 6.05 -13.17
N PHE A 118 -16.56 6.57 -13.09
CA PHE A 118 -16.22 7.76 -12.30
C PHE A 118 -15.74 8.94 -13.15
N THR A 119 -15.62 8.78 -14.47
CA THR A 119 -14.97 9.71 -15.41
C THR A 119 -13.44 9.79 -15.21
N ALA A 120 -12.75 10.47 -16.14
CA ALA A 120 -11.30 10.66 -16.05
C ALA A 120 -10.90 11.85 -15.13
N ASP A 121 -11.89 12.56 -14.58
CA ASP A 121 -11.65 13.76 -13.80
C ASP A 121 -11.00 13.46 -12.45
N GLU A 122 -10.13 14.37 -12.02
CA GLU A 122 -9.60 14.34 -10.67
C GLU A 122 -10.68 14.70 -9.65
N ARG A 123 -10.74 13.95 -8.58
CA ARG A 123 -11.63 14.13 -7.44
C ARG A 123 -10.84 14.42 -6.18
N SER A 124 -11.29 15.38 -5.39
CA SER A 124 -10.68 15.70 -4.09
C SER A 124 -11.74 15.78 -3.01
N ILE A 125 -11.36 15.39 -1.79
CA ILE A 125 -12.20 15.51 -0.61
C ILE A 125 -11.81 16.78 0.13
N THR A 126 -12.73 17.72 0.25
CA THR A 126 -12.51 18.94 1.02
C THR A 126 -13.33 18.88 2.30
N THR A 127 -12.69 18.59 3.40
CA THR A 127 -13.30 18.59 4.74
C THR A 127 -13.11 19.94 5.42
N GLY A 128 -13.95 20.26 6.40
CA GLY A 128 -13.83 21.51 7.16
C GLY A 128 -12.50 21.65 7.94
N TYR A 129 -11.80 20.55 8.19
CA TYR A 129 -10.51 20.53 8.85
C TYR A 129 -9.30 20.34 7.89
N ALA A 130 -9.54 20.30 6.58
CA ALA A 130 -8.47 20.08 5.59
C ALA A 130 -7.36 21.15 5.65
N GLY A 131 -7.72 22.39 6.00
CA GLY A 131 -6.80 23.51 6.19
C GLY A 131 -6.18 23.60 7.58
N ALA A 132 -6.53 22.73 8.53
CA ALA A 132 -6.01 22.80 9.88
C ALA A 132 -4.52 22.46 9.94
N VAL A 133 -3.74 23.34 10.57
CA VAL A 133 -2.29 23.22 10.68
C VAL A 133 -1.90 23.33 12.15
N LEU A 134 -1.10 22.38 12.62
CA LEU A 134 -0.48 22.43 13.94
C LEU A 134 0.90 23.08 13.83
N SER A 135 1.08 24.22 14.50
CA SER A 135 2.37 24.90 14.54
C SER A 135 3.21 24.39 15.72
N VAL A 136 4.27 23.68 15.45
CA VAL A 136 5.21 23.16 16.47
C VAL A 136 6.62 23.65 16.16
N GLY A 137 7.20 24.48 17.04
CA GLY A 137 8.57 24.97 16.88
C GLY A 137 8.79 25.75 15.57
N GLY A 138 7.79 26.45 15.04
CA GLY A 138 7.87 27.16 13.77
C GLY A 138 7.67 26.29 12.52
N LEU A 139 7.34 25.00 12.70
CA LEU A 139 6.99 24.09 11.62
C LEU A 139 5.45 23.99 11.51
N ALA A 140 4.95 24.05 10.29
CA ALA A 140 3.53 23.94 9.98
C ALA A 140 3.18 22.50 9.58
N VAL A 141 2.58 21.73 10.47
CA VAL A 141 2.23 20.32 10.26
C VAL A 141 0.73 20.20 9.93
N PRO A 142 0.34 19.80 8.71
CA PRO A 142 -1.07 19.58 8.38
C PRO A 142 -1.67 18.46 9.24
N VAL A 143 -2.74 18.77 9.97
CA VAL A 143 -3.40 17.84 10.89
C VAL A 143 -3.86 16.58 10.17
N VAL A 144 -4.39 16.73 8.96
CA VAL A 144 -4.83 15.63 8.11
C VAL A 144 -3.70 14.62 7.84
N ARG A 145 -2.52 15.10 7.48
CA ARG A 145 -1.36 14.22 7.21
C ARG A 145 -0.84 13.54 8.46
N LEU A 146 -0.87 14.24 9.60
CA LEU A 146 -0.50 13.66 10.90
C LEU A 146 -1.48 12.57 11.31
N ALA A 147 -2.78 12.79 11.17
CA ALA A 147 -3.83 11.82 11.43
C ALA A 147 -3.68 10.59 10.51
N SER A 148 -3.39 10.82 9.22
CA SER A 148 -3.14 9.73 8.26
C SER A 148 -1.93 8.88 8.66
N LEU A 149 -0.82 9.49 9.09
CA LEU A 149 0.35 8.76 9.60
C LEU A 149 0.00 7.96 10.86
N ALA A 150 -0.72 8.56 11.82
CA ALA A 150 -1.14 7.88 13.05
C ALA A 150 -2.02 6.67 12.75
N LEU A 151 -2.98 6.79 11.82
CA LEU A 151 -3.83 5.69 11.38
C LEU A 151 -3.04 4.62 10.61
N ALA A 152 -2.09 5.02 9.76
CA ALA A 152 -1.19 4.07 9.09
C ALA A 152 -0.39 3.23 10.09
N LEU A 153 0.18 3.87 11.11
CA LEU A 153 0.89 3.20 12.21
C LEU A 153 -0.03 2.24 12.98
N LEU A 154 -1.26 2.68 13.28
CA LEU A 154 -2.25 1.87 13.99
C LEU A 154 -2.65 0.65 13.16
N LEU A 155 -2.89 0.81 11.86
CA LEU A 155 -3.26 -0.28 10.95
C LEU A 155 -2.12 -1.29 10.79
N ILE A 156 -0.89 -0.82 10.57
CA ILE A 156 0.28 -1.70 10.42
C ILE A 156 0.61 -2.37 11.74
N GLY A 157 0.61 -1.63 12.85
CA GLY A 157 0.85 -2.17 14.18
C GLY A 157 -0.23 -3.17 14.60
N GLY A 158 -1.49 -2.86 14.34
CA GLY A 158 -2.62 -3.76 14.58
C GLY A 158 -2.52 -5.05 13.77
N LEU A 159 -2.19 -4.96 12.48
CA LEU A 159 -1.98 -6.14 11.64
C LEU A 159 -0.77 -6.94 12.09
N HIS A 160 0.35 -6.28 12.42
CA HIS A 160 1.54 -6.96 12.96
C HIS A 160 1.20 -7.74 14.23
N LEU A 161 0.46 -7.13 15.15
CA LEU A 161 0.03 -7.77 16.39
C LEU A 161 -0.95 -8.93 16.13
N ALA A 162 -1.88 -8.76 15.19
CA ALA A 162 -2.81 -9.81 14.77
C ALA A 162 -2.06 -11.01 14.17
N LEU A 163 -1.10 -10.75 13.27
CA LEU A 163 -0.25 -11.79 12.70
C LEU A 163 0.63 -12.47 13.75
N ALA A 164 1.07 -11.74 14.79
CA ALA A 164 1.89 -12.30 15.86
C ALA A 164 1.10 -13.18 16.83
N ARG A 165 -0.11 -12.79 17.21
CA ARG A 165 -0.88 -13.39 18.33
C ARG A 165 -1.99 -14.33 17.91
N TRP A 166 -2.66 -14.08 16.77
CA TRP A 166 -3.80 -14.88 16.37
C TRP A 166 -3.40 -16.20 15.70
N ARG A 167 -4.26 -17.20 15.82
CA ARG A 167 -4.03 -18.54 15.21
C ARG A 167 -3.85 -18.44 13.69
N TRP A 168 -4.70 -17.66 13.02
CA TRP A 168 -4.60 -17.42 11.56
C TRP A 168 -3.34 -16.66 11.16
N GLY A 169 -2.89 -15.72 11.99
CA GLY A 169 -1.63 -15.01 11.76
C GLY A 169 -0.41 -15.93 11.85
N ARG A 170 -0.41 -16.87 12.80
CA ARG A 170 0.64 -17.90 12.90
C ARG A 170 0.65 -18.82 11.68
N ALA A 171 -0.53 -19.23 11.19
CA ALA A 171 -0.65 -20.04 9.98
C ALA A 171 -0.11 -19.29 8.75
N ILE A 172 -0.46 -18.00 8.58
CA ILE A 172 0.05 -17.15 7.50
C ILE A 172 1.58 -17.06 7.55
N ARG A 173 2.18 -16.82 8.71
CA ARG A 173 3.64 -16.74 8.86
C ARG A 173 4.35 -18.07 8.61
N ALA A 174 3.82 -19.17 9.13
CA ALA A 174 4.37 -20.49 8.85
C ALA A 174 4.34 -20.82 7.35
N THR A 175 3.22 -20.49 6.68
CA THR A 175 3.10 -20.66 5.21
C THR A 175 4.05 -19.76 4.44
N ALA A 176 4.34 -18.53 4.93
CA ALA A 176 5.28 -17.62 4.29
C ALA A 176 6.74 -18.10 4.39
N GLU A 177 7.08 -18.80 5.45
CA GLU A 177 8.41 -19.33 5.71
C GLU A 177 8.66 -20.59 4.89
N ASP A 178 7.78 -21.60 5.00
CA ASP A 178 7.82 -22.83 4.23
C ASP A 178 6.39 -23.39 4.08
N TRP A 179 5.81 -23.27 2.90
CA TRP A 179 4.45 -23.73 2.66
C TRP A 179 4.31 -25.26 2.64
N GLU A 180 5.39 -26.00 2.25
CA GLU A 180 5.38 -27.46 2.23
C GLU A 180 5.44 -28.00 3.67
N ALA A 181 6.34 -27.48 4.49
CA ALA A 181 6.40 -27.82 5.90
C ALA A 181 5.08 -27.43 6.64
N ALA A 182 4.49 -26.28 6.33
CA ALA A 182 3.20 -25.87 6.88
C ALA A 182 2.09 -26.87 6.53
N LEU A 183 2.06 -27.37 5.29
CA LEU A 183 1.09 -28.36 4.85
C LEU A 183 1.25 -29.69 5.62
N LEU A 184 2.49 -30.14 5.84
CA LEU A 184 2.78 -31.35 6.61
C LEU A 184 2.35 -31.27 8.09
N THR A 185 2.31 -30.05 8.66
CA THR A 185 1.81 -29.83 10.03
C THR A 185 0.28 -29.63 10.11
N GLY A 186 -0.43 -29.83 8.99
CA GLY A 186 -1.90 -29.71 8.93
C GLY A 186 -2.43 -28.29 8.78
N ILE A 187 -1.59 -27.33 8.43
CA ILE A 187 -2.02 -25.95 8.12
C ILE A 187 -2.70 -25.94 6.75
N ASP A 188 -3.91 -25.38 6.67
CA ASP A 188 -4.58 -25.13 5.40
C ASP A 188 -3.93 -23.93 4.68
N VAL A 189 -2.91 -24.24 3.87
CA VAL A 189 -2.14 -23.27 3.08
C VAL A 189 -3.04 -22.43 2.17
N ARG A 190 -4.10 -23.03 1.61
CA ARG A 190 -5.03 -22.33 0.72
C ARG A 190 -5.79 -21.22 1.45
N ARG A 191 -6.21 -21.50 2.69
CA ARG A 191 -6.85 -20.46 3.55
C ARG A 191 -5.85 -19.41 3.99
N ALA A 192 -4.60 -19.78 4.28
CA ALA A 192 -3.56 -18.82 4.60
C ALA A 192 -3.29 -17.85 3.43
N TYR A 193 -3.22 -18.36 2.20
CA TYR A 193 -3.10 -17.55 0.99
C TYR A 193 -4.29 -16.60 0.80
N LEU A 194 -5.52 -17.14 0.90
CA LEU A 194 -6.74 -16.33 0.81
C LEU A 194 -6.74 -15.17 1.81
N LEU A 195 -6.45 -15.47 3.07
CA LEU A 195 -6.44 -14.46 4.14
C LEU A 195 -5.33 -13.42 3.93
N ALA A 196 -4.13 -13.85 3.53
CA ALA A 196 -3.03 -12.92 3.25
C ALA A 196 -3.37 -11.98 2.08
N PHE A 197 -3.97 -12.50 1.00
CA PHE A 197 -4.40 -11.70 -0.13
C PHE A 197 -5.52 -10.72 0.24
N ALA A 198 -6.54 -11.18 0.98
CA ALA A 198 -7.63 -10.34 1.44
C ALA A 198 -7.18 -9.23 2.39
N LEU A 199 -6.28 -9.54 3.34
CA LEU A 199 -5.69 -8.56 4.25
C LEU A 199 -4.81 -7.54 3.49
N GLY A 200 -4.02 -8.00 2.51
CA GLY A 200 -3.24 -7.10 1.65
C GLY A 200 -4.12 -6.15 0.84
N THR A 201 -5.26 -6.64 0.32
CA THR A 201 -6.25 -5.82 -0.38
C THR A 201 -6.94 -4.83 0.58
N ALA A 202 -7.25 -5.25 1.81
CA ALA A 202 -7.82 -4.39 2.84
C ALA A 202 -6.87 -3.23 3.20
N LEU A 203 -5.56 -3.49 3.32
CA LEU A 203 -4.54 -2.45 3.51
C LEU A 203 -4.44 -1.50 2.32
N ALA A 204 -4.54 -2.02 1.08
CA ALA A 204 -4.59 -1.18 -0.12
C ALA A 204 -5.80 -0.24 -0.09
N GLY A 205 -6.99 -0.74 0.23
CA GLY A 205 -8.19 0.07 0.39
C GLY A 205 -8.04 1.15 1.47
N ALA A 206 -7.47 0.78 2.62
CA ALA A 206 -7.19 1.73 3.69
C ALA A 206 -6.17 2.80 3.27
N ALA A 207 -5.09 2.41 2.58
CA ALA A 207 -4.12 3.35 2.04
C ALA A 207 -4.78 4.35 1.07
N GLY A 208 -5.63 3.84 0.16
CA GLY A 208 -6.38 4.68 -0.77
C GLY A 208 -7.30 5.69 -0.09
N THR A 209 -8.00 5.26 0.95
CA THR A 209 -8.80 6.16 1.80
C THR A 209 -7.95 7.28 2.40
N LEU A 210 -6.80 6.94 3.01
CA LEU A 210 -5.93 7.95 3.62
C LEU A 210 -5.26 8.87 2.59
N VAL A 211 -4.96 8.34 1.39
CA VAL A 211 -4.45 9.13 0.26
C VAL A 211 -5.48 10.16 -0.19
N SER A 212 -6.75 9.75 -0.35
CA SER A 212 -7.83 10.63 -0.85
C SER A 212 -8.14 11.83 0.06
N VAL A 213 -7.74 11.79 1.32
CA VAL A 213 -7.93 12.93 2.26
C VAL A 213 -6.91 14.05 2.03
N GLY A 214 -5.71 13.69 1.56
CA GLY A 214 -4.61 14.67 1.38
C GLY A 214 -4.22 14.93 -0.07
N TYR A 215 -4.73 14.14 -1.01
CA TYR A 215 -4.39 14.19 -2.43
C TYR A 215 -5.62 13.96 -3.30
N SER A 216 -5.61 14.50 -4.52
CA SER A 216 -6.63 14.18 -5.52
C SER A 216 -6.51 12.70 -5.96
N ILE A 217 -7.64 12.12 -6.32
CA ILE A 217 -7.76 10.78 -6.87
C ILE A 217 -8.26 10.85 -8.31
N SER A 218 -7.67 10.02 -9.16
CA SER A 218 -8.07 9.84 -10.55
C SER A 218 -7.94 8.37 -10.93
N PRO A 219 -8.54 7.91 -12.04
CA PRO A 219 -8.39 6.52 -12.47
C PRO A 219 -6.94 6.10 -12.75
N SER A 220 -6.07 7.04 -13.12
CA SER A 220 -4.66 6.80 -13.44
C SER A 220 -3.74 6.69 -12.21
N ILE A 221 -4.18 7.13 -11.03
CA ILE A 221 -3.35 7.14 -9.81
C ILE A 221 -2.87 5.73 -9.41
N GLY A 222 -3.61 4.69 -9.81
CA GLY A 222 -3.32 3.31 -9.44
C GLY A 222 -1.93 2.84 -9.87
N LEU A 223 -1.51 3.16 -11.08
CA LEU A 223 -0.19 2.75 -11.58
C LEU A 223 0.94 3.44 -10.81
N GLU A 224 0.80 4.74 -10.54
CA GLU A 224 1.77 5.52 -9.75
C GLU A 224 1.95 4.90 -8.35
N TRP A 225 0.86 4.62 -7.64
CA TRP A 225 0.93 4.02 -6.30
C TRP A 225 1.42 2.57 -6.31
N THR A 226 1.17 1.81 -7.40
CA THR A 226 1.79 0.49 -7.58
C THR A 226 3.32 0.61 -7.66
N LEU A 227 3.82 1.55 -8.46
CA LEU A 227 5.26 1.78 -8.59
C LEU A 227 5.89 2.22 -7.27
N LYS A 228 5.27 3.17 -6.54
CA LYS A 228 5.73 3.59 -5.21
C LYS A 228 5.75 2.41 -4.22
N ALA A 229 4.70 1.61 -4.18
CA ALA A 229 4.63 0.43 -3.33
C ALA A 229 5.72 -0.60 -3.70
N LEU A 230 5.97 -0.82 -4.99
CA LEU A 230 7.00 -1.74 -5.48
C LEU A 230 8.41 -1.25 -5.08
N ILE A 231 8.72 0.04 -5.28
CA ILE A 231 9.98 0.65 -4.86
C ILE A 231 10.21 0.40 -3.37
N VAL A 232 9.21 0.68 -2.54
CA VAL A 232 9.29 0.52 -1.09
C VAL A 232 9.49 -0.94 -0.69
N VAL A 233 8.76 -1.89 -1.31
CA VAL A 233 8.87 -3.32 -1.02
C VAL A 233 10.25 -3.86 -1.40
N VAL A 234 10.81 -3.44 -2.53
CA VAL A 234 12.16 -3.82 -2.95
C VAL A 234 13.22 -3.18 -2.06
N LEU A 235 13.08 -1.90 -1.73
CA LEU A 235 13.96 -1.20 -0.80
C LEU A 235 13.99 -1.90 0.57
N ALA A 236 12.85 -2.29 1.08
CA ALA A 236 12.73 -2.95 2.38
C ALA A 236 13.26 -4.38 2.37
N GLY A 237 13.08 -5.07 1.28
CA GLY A 237 13.22 -6.52 1.17
C GLY A 237 11.86 -7.22 1.22
N LEU A 238 11.66 -8.11 0.28
CA LEU A 238 10.39 -8.80 0.04
C LEU A 238 9.95 -9.63 1.26
N GLY A 239 8.74 -9.33 1.78
CA GLY A 239 8.13 -10.07 2.88
C GLY A 239 8.36 -9.51 4.28
N SER A 240 9.16 -8.45 4.45
CA SER A 240 9.36 -7.78 5.74
C SER A 240 8.36 -6.63 5.94
N MET A 241 7.28 -6.86 6.66
CA MET A 241 6.21 -5.88 6.86
C MET A 241 6.68 -4.61 7.61
N LEU A 242 7.45 -4.77 8.69
CA LEU A 242 8.03 -3.63 9.43
C LEU A 242 9.13 -2.94 8.61
N GLY A 243 9.96 -3.73 7.92
CA GLY A 243 10.96 -3.19 6.99
C GLY A 243 10.30 -2.36 5.89
N THR A 244 9.16 -2.80 5.37
CA THR A 244 8.40 -2.08 4.34
C THR A 244 7.89 -0.73 4.85
N PHE A 245 7.42 -0.65 6.10
CA PHE A 245 7.02 0.65 6.67
C PHE A 245 8.21 1.60 6.79
N VAL A 246 9.35 1.12 7.32
CA VAL A 246 10.57 1.91 7.41
C VAL A 246 11.08 2.30 6.02
N GLY A 247 11.02 1.38 5.05
CA GLY A 247 11.35 1.66 3.64
C GLY A 247 10.50 2.78 3.04
N GLY A 248 9.21 2.82 3.38
CA GLY A 248 8.31 3.92 3.00
C GLY A 248 8.74 5.26 3.57
N LEU A 249 9.10 5.30 4.86
CA LEU A 249 9.63 6.52 5.51
C LEU A 249 10.94 6.99 4.85
N VAL A 250 11.84 6.06 4.56
CA VAL A 250 13.11 6.36 3.87
C VAL A 250 12.87 6.94 2.47
N LEU A 251 11.96 6.33 1.69
CA LEU A 251 11.61 6.84 0.36
C LEU A 251 11.00 8.25 0.45
N GLY A 252 10.05 8.47 1.37
CA GLY A 252 9.42 9.78 1.55
C GLY A 252 10.42 10.87 1.97
N LEU A 253 11.38 10.54 2.83
CA LEU A 253 12.47 11.45 3.20
C LEU A 253 13.40 11.73 2.02
N ALA A 254 13.80 10.70 1.27
CA ALA A 254 14.66 10.85 0.10
C ALA A 254 14.02 11.73 -0.99
N GLU A 255 12.74 11.55 -1.25
CA GLU A 255 11.96 12.39 -2.16
C GLU A 255 11.86 13.84 -1.67
N ALA A 256 11.70 14.04 -0.36
CA ALA A 256 11.66 15.38 0.23
C ALA A 256 13.02 16.11 0.12
N VAL A 257 14.11 15.41 0.37
CA VAL A 257 15.48 15.96 0.19
C VAL A 257 15.71 16.29 -1.29
N SER A 258 15.34 15.40 -2.19
CA SER A 258 15.44 15.64 -3.63
C SER A 258 14.67 16.89 -4.07
N ALA A 259 13.43 17.05 -3.60
CA ALA A 259 12.63 18.23 -3.92
C ALA A 259 13.27 19.53 -3.41
N CYS A 260 14.00 19.49 -2.30
CA CYS A 260 14.73 20.66 -1.78
C CYS A 260 15.99 20.99 -2.58
N VAL A 261 16.73 19.98 -3.04
CA VAL A 261 18.05 20.16 -3.66
C VAL A 261 17.95 20.30 -5.18
N LEU A 262 17.16 19.43 -5.81
CA LEU A 262 17.05 19.34 -7.27
C LEU A 262 15.79 20.02 -7.82
N GLY A 263 14.77 20.22 -6.97
CA GLY A 263 13.47 20.76 -7.35
C GLY A 263 12.38 19.70 -7.47
N GLY A 264 11.12 20.15 -7.43
CA GLY A 264 9.93 19.29 -7.40
C GLY A 264 9.83 18.22 -8.50
N PRO A 265 10.14 18.53 -9.79
CA PRO A 265 10.04 17.55 -10.87
C PRO A 265 10.96 16.32 -10.71
N TYR A 266 12.07 16.45 -9.99
CA TYR A 266 13.03 15.34 -9.80
C TYR A 266 12.66 14.39 -8.66
N ARG A 267 11.60 14.67 -7.94
CA ARG A 267 11.15 13.87 -6.79
C ARG A 267 10.92 12.39 -7.16
N GLU A 268 10.22 12.14 -8.26
CA GLU A 268 9.92 10.77 -8.72
C GLU A 268 11.15 10.06 -9.26
N VAL A 269 12.02 10.80 -9.96
CA VAL A 269 13.26 10.26 -10.54
C VAL A 269 14.15 9.70 -9.44
N VAL A 270 14.27 10.40 -8.30
CA VAL A 270 15.10 9.95 -7.18
C VAL A 270 14.55 8.65 -6.58
N GLY A 271 13.25 8.48 -6.48
CA GLY A 271 12.64 7.21 -6.06
C GLY A 271 13.06 6.04 -6.96
N LEU A 272 13.03 6.24 -8.29
CA LEU A 272 13.45 5.23 -9.27
C LEU A 272 14.96 4.96 -9.21
N VAL A 273 15.78 5.99 -9.03
CA VAL A 273 17.25 5.85 -8.88
C VAL A 273 17.58 5.04 -7.63
N ILE A 274 16.92 5.33 -6.49
CA ILE A 274 17.10 4.56 -5.25
C ILE A 274 16.72 3.09 -5.47
N PHE A 275 15.58 2.84 -6.12
CA PHE A 275 15.14 1.50 -6.47
C PHE A 275 16.20 0.75 -7.27
N PHE A 276 16.74 1.36 -8.33
CA PHE A 276 17.74 0.76 -9.18
C PHE A 276 19.05 0.49 -8.43
N VAL A 277 19.52 1.47 -7.65
CA VAL A 277 20.75 1.34 -6.83
C VAL A 277 20.59 0.19 -5.83
N VAL A 278 19.45 0.09 -5.15
CA VAL A 278 19.20 -1.00 -4.19
C VAL A 278 19.17 -2.35 -4.87
N LEU A 279 18.53 -2.48 -6.04
CA LEU A 279 18.53 -3.73 -6.81
C LEU A 279 19.94 -4.19 -7.19
N VAL A 280 20.84 -3.26 -7.54
CA VAL A 280 22.22 -3.58 -7.94
C VAL A 280 23.09 -3.89 -6.73
N VAL A 281 22.99 -3.10 -5.64
CA VAL A 281 23.91 -3.18 -4.48
C VAL A 281 23.43 -4.22 -3.46
N ARG A 282 22.10 -4.29 -3.24
CA ARG A 282 21.46 -5.21 -2.28
C ARG A 282 20.18 -5.80 -2.82
N PRO A 283 20.25 -6.79 -3.73
CA PRO A 283 19.07 -7.35 -4.41
C PRO A 283 18.06 -8.01 -3.46
N ARG A 284 18.47 -8.34 -2.23
CA ARG A 284 17.56 -8.85 -1.18
C ARG A 284 16.85 -7.75 -0.39
N GLY A 285 17.19 -6.46 -0.62
CA GLY A 285 16.67 -5.32 0.16
C GLY A 285 17.46 -5.02 1.43
N LEU A 286 17.11 -3.90 2.10
CA LEU A 286 17.86 -3.40 3.27
C LEU A 286 17.58 -4.20 4.55
N PHE A 287 16.37 -4.79 4.69
CA PHE A 287 15.89 -5.48 5.89
C PHE A 287 15.56 -6.96 5.65
N ALA A 288 16.00 -7.54 4.52
CA ALA A 288 15.88 -8.97 4.28
C ALA A 288 16.71 -9.76 5.31
N ARG A 289 16.10 -10.76 5.93
CA ARG A 289 16.76 -11.76 6.78
C ARG A 289 17.29 -12.92 5.96
#